data_0c9c7002b377de81508e71d1045c488d
#
_entry.id   0c9c7002b377de81508e71d1045c488d
#
_cell.length_a   1.000
_cell.length_b   1.000
_cell.length_c   1.000
_cell.angle_alpha   90.00
_cell.angle_beta   90.00
_cell.angle_gamma   90.00
#
_symmetry.space_group_name_H-M   'P 1'
#
loop_
_entity.id
_entity.type
_entity.pdbx_description
1 polymer ?
#
loop_
_entity_poly.entity_id
_entity_poly.type
_entity_poly.pdbx_seq_one_letter_code
_entity_poly.pdbx_strand_id
1 'polypeptide(L)'
;MRTLTAHGQAWRLLAAVVACILIFHSPLIFNPGYLSHDELQWAYQATQHQGSAFVNGLWSDVHAFQYRPLTFSLWMLISRQCFDHPFAFHAIIVAAGALNAGLLSIAVFRAGAGVRASFAAGLLFGLGPYATYVHGWVAIIADLIWVFCTLVIALATMRNRHRWLTWIVSLVLTSIALLAKESAVVIPALLALAWFFSGRQRAWAEATVFAAIPVIAYLSIRLQTILMGAPSGSPYAWHLSIIPSNWLKYQLYPVAIDKFGTEGVRALLPIVIVWGLMLLALWRVHIRYVLALLLFGIAALGPVLIVHPAAWYGYGYSAVTAAVVALAWTHMKRWGHVAVSLFACIGFLHSVNLMRIIHDAGEKQSRFSPALAEAVKKSHGSPVVLSVKNEKDRWIYIRMTHDIPSYDGVKMGENVKLAEGSEAANYQVQEDGSLKPLP
;
A
#
# COMPACT_ATOMS: atom_id res chain seq x y z
N MET A 1 -20.29 -8.57 -33.49
CA MET A 1 -20.07 -9.80 -32.68
C MET A 1 -18.76 -9.84 -31.92
N ARG A 2 -17.57 -9.46 -32.49
CA ARG A 2 -16.26 -9.46 -31.78
C ARG A 2 -16.22 -8.53 -30.56
N THR A 3 -16.89 -7.40 -30.57
CA THR A 3 -16.90 -6.41 -29.47
C THR A 3 -17.69 -6.89 -28.25
N LEU A 4 -18.77 -7.63 -28.41
CA LEU A 4 -19.55 -8.20 -27.31
C LEU A 4 -18.79 -9.32 -26.58
N THR A 5 -18.05 -10.13 -27.35
CA THR A 5 -17.18 -11.19 -26.77
C THR A 5 -16.03 -10.63 -25.97
N ALA A 6 -15.35 -9.57 -26.44
CA ALA A 6 -14.26 -8.91 -25.73
C ALA A 6 -14.73 -8.23 -24.43
N HIS A 7 -15.92 -7.63 -24.42
CA HIS A 7 -16.49 -7.02 -23.22
C HIS A 7 -16.82 -8.08 -22.16
N GLY A 8 -17.46 -9.18 -22.56
CA GLY A 8 -17.74 -10.30 -21.67
C GLY A 8 -16.48 -10.96 -21.10
N GLN A 9 -15.40 -11.06 -21.91
CA GLN A 9 -14.11 -11.56 -21.44
C GLN A 9 -13.47 -10.67 -20.39
N ALA A 10 -13.54 -9.34 -20.55
CA ALA A 10 -12.99 -8.39 -19.58
C ALA A 10 -13.66 -8.52 -18.19
N TRP A 11 -14.99 -8.66 -18.15
CA TRP A 11 -15.71 -8.87 -16.88
C TRP A 11 -15.42 -10.21 -16.24
N ARG A 12 -15.31 -11.29 -17.02
CA ARG A 12 -14.91 -12.61 -16.51
C ARG A 12 -13.50 -12.58 -15.94
N LEU A 13 -12.59 -11.87 -16.60
CA LEU A 13 -11.23 -11.70 -16.16
C LEU A 13 -11.16 -10.95 -14.82
N LEU A 14 -11.88 -9.82 -14.70
CA LEU A 14 -11.99 -9.09 -13.45
C LEU A 14 -12.53 -9.98 -12.33
N ALA A 15 -13.68 -10.64 -12.56
CA ALA A 15 -14.32 -11.49 -11.56
C ALA A 15 -13.40 -12.63 -11.09
N ALA A 16 -12.69 -13.27 -12.04
CA ALA A 16 -11.76 -14.35 -11.72
C ALA A 16 -10.57 -13.86 -10.88
N VAL A 17 -9.96 -12.71 -11.23
CA VAL A 17 -8.86 -12.14 -10.46
C VAL A 17 -9.31 -11.73 -9.07
N VAL A 18 -10.46 -11.04 -8.96
CA VAL A 18 -11.04 -10.64 -7.67
C VAL A 18 -11.31 -11.85 -6.80
N ALA A 19 -11.96 -12.89 -7.33
CA ALA A 19 -12.23 -14.11 -6.58
C ALA A 19 -10.96 -14.80 -6.09
N CYS A 20 -9.95 -14.96 -6.95
CA CYS A 20 -8.66 -15.55 -6.56
C CYS A 20 -7.99 -14.77 -5.41
N ILE A 21 -7.99 -13.43 -5.47
CA ILE A 21 -7.37 -12.62 -4.43
C ILE A 21 -8.15 -12.70 -3.12
N LEU A 22 -9.48 -12.62 -3.15
CA LEU A 22 -10.31 -12.75 -1.95
C LEU A 22 -10.11 -14.11 -1.27
N ILE A 23 -10.07 -15.20 -2.05
CA ILE A 23 -9.82 -16.54 -1.52
C ILE A 23 -8.41 -16.62 -0.92
N PHE A 24 -7.40 -16.12 -1.62
CA PHE A 24 -6.01 -16.25 -1.19
C PHE A 24 -5.70 -15.36 0.03
N HIS A 25 -6.26 -14.15 0.07
CA HIS A 25 -6.13 -13.23 1.19
C HIS A 25 -7.19 -13.45 2.30
N SER A 26 -7.89 -14.59 2.29
CA SER A 26 -8.82 -14.94 3.37
C SER A 26 -8.17 -14.88 4.77
N PRO A 27 -6.88 -15.26 5.00
CA PRO A 27 -6.26 -15.08 6.31
C PRO A 27 -6.15 -13.61 6.75
N LEU A 28 -6.04 -12.66 5.80
CA LEU A 28 -6.08 -11.23 6.12
C LEU A 28 -7.49 -10.78 6.45
N ILE A 29 -8.50 -11.28 5.72
CA ILE A 29 -9.92 -10.97 5.95
C ILE A 29 -10.37 -11.46 7.32
N PHE A 30 -9.97 -12.67 7.71
CA PHE A 30 -10.31 -13.29 8.98
C PHE A 30 -9.34 -12.95 10.13
N ASN A 31 -8.49 -11.94 9.95
CA ASN A 31 -7.61 -11.45 11.00
C ASN A 31 -8.47 -10.89 12.16
N PRO A 32 -8.33 -11.41 13.41
CA PRO A 32 -9.17 -11.00 14.53
C PRO A 32 -8.81 -9.63 15.12
N GLY A 33 -7.70 -9.04 14.71
CA GLY A 33 -7.22 -7.76 15.23
C GLY A 33 -6.52 -6.91 14.19
N TYR A 34 -5.74 -5.94 14.63
CA TYR A 34 -5.13 -4.90 13.80
C TYR A 34 -3.60 -4.93 13.86
N LEU A 35 -2.96 -4.41 12.80
CA LEU A 35 -1.51 -4.46 12.66
C LEU A 35 -0.81 -3.31 13.38
N SER A 36 -1.47 -2.17 13.58
CA SER A 36 -0.78 -0.92 13.94
C SER A 36 -1.55 -0.06 14.93
N HIS A 37 -0.82 0.93 15.49
CA HIS A 37 -1.40 2.01 16.29
C HIS A 37 -2.39 2.89 15.50
N ASP A 38 -2.19 3.02 14.19
CA ASP A 38 -3.05 3.88 13.36
C ASP A 38 -4.53 3.49 13.48
N GLU A 39 -4.85 2.20 13.43
CA GLU A 39 -6.21 1.72 13.56
C GLU A 39 -6.80 2.04 14.94
N LEU A 40 -5.99 1.88 16.00
CA LEU A 40 -6.41 2.15 17.36
C LEU A 40 -6.61 3.67 17.61
N GLN A 41 -5.70 4.50 17.08
CA GLN A 41 -5.82 5.96 17.17
C GLN A 41 -7.06 6.46 16.42
N TRP A 42 -7.34 5.94 15.24
CA TRP A 42 -8.49 6.36 14.43
C TRP A 42 -9.81 5.88 15.03
N ALA A 43 -9.86 4.71 15.65
CA ALA A 43 -11.01 4.27 16.42
C ALA A 43 -11.35 5.26 17.56
N TYR A 44 -10.33 5.71 18.30
CA TYR A 44 -10.50 6.75 19.30
C TYR A 44 -11.03 8.06 18.69
N GLN A 45 -10.40 8.56 17.62
CA GLN A 45 -10.85 9.78 16.95
C GLN A 45 -12.29 9.67 16.45
N ALA A 46 -12.68 8.53 15.90
CA ALA A 46 -14.03 8.28 15.40
C ALA A 46 -15.10 8.29 16.51
N THR A 47 -14.74 7.92 17.73
CA THR A 47 -15.66 7.95 18.88
C THR A 47 -15.75 9.34 19.53
N GLN A 48 -14.63 10.06 19.65
CA GLN A 48 -14.58 11.37 20.32
C GLN A 48 -15.06 12.51 19.42
N HIS A 49 -14.76 12.46 18.12
CA HIS A 49 -15.06 13.53 17.18
C HIS A 49 -16.25 13.19 16.29
N GLN A 50 -17.43 13.06 16.90
CA GLN A 50 -18.67 12.77 16.17
C GLN A 50 -19.21 13.95 15.36
N GLY A 51 -18.64 15.15 15.54
CA GLY A 51 -19.17 16.38 14.96
C GLY A 51 -18.57 16.76 13.61
N SER A 52 -19.33 17.56 12.85
CA SER A 52 -18.89 18.14 11.58
C SER A 52 -17.66 19.04 11.71
N ALA A 53 -17.42 19.66 12.87
CA ALA A 53 -16.29 20.57 13.09
C ALA A 53 -14.93 19.87 12.89
N PHE A 54 -14.75 18.66 13.39
CA PHE A 54 -13.50 17.92 13.20
C PHE A 54 -13.29 17.55 11.72
N VAL A 55 -14.32 17.04 11.06
CA VAL A 55 -14.26 16.72 9.63
C VAL A 55 -13.97 17.99 8.80
N ASN A 56 -14.64 19.11 9.11
CA ASN A 56 -14.38 20.39 8.46
C ASN A 56 -12.93 20.84 8.66
N GLY A 57 -12.36 20.65 9.86
CA GLY A 57 -10.93 20.90 10.13
C GLY A 57 -10.01 20.11 9.22
N LEU A 58 -10.28 18.82 8.99
CA LEU A 58 -9.49 17.97 8.09
C LEU A 58 -9.49 18.50 6.64
N TRP A 59 -10.59 19.12 6.19
CA TRP A 59 -10.72 19.67 4.84
C TRP A 59 -10.18 21.09 4.71
N SER A 60 -10.23 21.89 5.76
CA SER A 60 -9.82 23.30 5.74
C SER A 60 -8.33 23.50 6.00
N ASP A 61 -7.66 22.61 6.75
CA ASP A 61 -6.24 22.74 7.07
C ASP A 61 -5.35 22.23 5.92
N VAL A 62 -5.31 23.01 4.84
CA VAL A 62 -4.48 22.72 3.66
C VAL A 62 -2.99 22.77 3.94
N HIS A 63 -2.58 23.33 5.08
CA HIS A 63 -1.17 23.43 5.52
C HIS A 63 -0.76 22.31 6.48
N ALA A 64 -1.68 21.40 6.84
CA ALA A 64 -1.31 20.20 7.59
C ALA A 64 -0.20 19.43 6.87
N PHE A 65 0.76 18.92 7.63
CA PHE A 65 1.90 18.16 7.05
C PHE A 65 1.41 17.01 6.16
N GLN A 66 0.43 16.24 6.63
CA GLN A 66 -0.27 15.22 5.84
C GLN A 66 -1.69 15.70 5.51
N TYR A 67 -1.85 16.42 4.41
CA TYR A 67 -3.17 16.84 3.97
C TYR A 67 -3.83 15.75 3.14
N ARG A 68 -4.60 14.88 3.82
CA ARG A 68 -5.31 13.72 3.23
C ARG A 68 -6.78 13.69 3.68
N PRO A 69 -7.55 14.77 3.44
CA PRO A 69 -8.89 14.90 4.02
C PRO A 69 -9.82 13.74 3.63
N LEU A 70 -9.72 13.24 2.40
CA LEU A 70 -10.54 12.12 1.94
C LEU A 70 -10.19 10.83 2.69
N THR A 71 -8.91 10.51 2.84
CA THR A 71 -8.46 9.30 3.55
C THR A 71 -8.89 9.35 5.01
N PHE A 72 -8.66 10.47 5.68
CA PHE A 72 -9.00 10.61 7.09
C PHE A 72 -10.52 10.57 7.31
N SER A 73 -11.30 11.19 6.43
CA SER A 73 -12.77 11.10 6.49
C SER A 73 -13.29 9.67 6.28
N LEU A 74 -12.70 8.94 5.31
CA LEU A 74 -13.05 7.53 5.09
C LEU A 74 -12.63 6.65 6.27
N TRP A 75 -11.46 6.89 6.85
CA TRP A 75 -11.02 6.16 8.03
C TRP A 75 -11.97 6.36 9.21
N MET A 76 -12.36 7.60 9.50
CA MET A 76 -13.33 7.88 10.55
C MET A 76 -14.65 7.18 10.29
N LEU A 77 -15.14 7.22 9.05
CA LEU A 77 -16.39 6.56 8.69
C LEU A 77 -16.31 5.04 8.87
N ILE A 78 -15.27 4.41 8.34
CA ILE A 78 -15.10 2.95 8.40
C ILE A 78 -14.80 2.52 9.84
N SER A 79 -13.92 3.23 10.56
CA SER A 79 -13.62 2.92 11.96
C SER A 79 -14.85 2.99 12.85
N ARG A 80 -15.69 4.01 12.66
CA ARG A 80 -16.94 4.15 13.41
C ARG A 80 -17.90 2.99 13.19
N GLN A 81 -17.92 2.38 12.00
CA GLN A 81 -18.87 1.32 11.64
C GLN A 81 -18.30 -0.09 11.84
N CYS A 82 -16.99 -0.24 11.68
CA CYS A 82 -16.39 -1.56 11.50
C CYS A 82 -15.24 -1.86 12.48
N PHE A 83 -14.83 -0.92 13.37
CA PHE A 83 -13.69 -1.19 14.26
C PHE A 83 -13.96 -2.39 15.18
N ASP A 84 -15.17 -2.51 15.71
CA ASP A 84 -15.56 -3.64 16.56
C ASP A 84 -15.86 -4.93 15.77
N HIS A 85 -15.73 -4.85 14.43
CA HIS A 85 -15.93 -5.95 13.50
C HIS A 85 -14.72 -6.08 12.56
N PRO A 86 -13.55 -6.54 13.02
CA PRO A 86 -12.32 -6.58 12.24
C PRO A 86 -12.48 -7.28 10.88
N PHE A 87 -13.26 -8.38 10.84
CA PHE A 87 -13.62 -9.06 9.60
C PHE A 87 -14.19 -8.11 8.52
N ALA A 88 -15.16 -7.28 8.88
CA ALA A 88 -15.80 -6.36 7.93
C ALA A 88 -14.80 -5.29 7.46
N PHE A 89 -13.99 -4.78 8.39
CA PHE A 89 -12.98 -3.78 8.06
C PHE A 89 -11.93 -4.34 7.09
N HIS A 90 -11.35 -5.50 7.40
CA HIS A 90 -10.38 -6.16 6.54
C HIS A 90 -10.98 -6.56 5.18
N ALA A 91 -12.24 -7.06 5.17
CA ALA A 91 -12.91 -7.43 3.93
C ALA A 91 -13.06 -6.23 2.96
N ILE A 92 -13.38 -5.04 3.47
CA ILE A 92 -13.45 -3.80 2.66
C ILE A 92 -12.10 -3.51 2.01
N ILE A 93 -11.01 -3.57 2.77
CA ILE A 93 -9.67 -3.24 2.29
C ILE A 93 -9.18 -4.27 1.26
N VAL A 94 -9.32 -5.55 1.56
CA VAL A 94 -8.93 -6.63 0.64
C VAL A 94 -9.76 -6.57 -0.65
N ALA A 95 -11.07 -6.31 -0.58
CA ALA A 95 -11.93 -6.18 -1.74
C ALA A 95 -11.53 -4.97 -2.62
N ALA A 96 -11.19 -3.84 -2.02
CA ALA A 96 -10.68 -2.68 -2.76
C ALA A 96 -9.35 -2.98 -3.47
N GLY A 97 -8.44 -3.69 -2.82
CA GLY A 97 -7.18 -4.14 -3.43
C GLY A 97 -7.39 -5.18 -4.54
N ALA A 98 -8.29 -6.13 -4.34
CA ALA A 98 -8.67 -7.12 -5.35
C ALA A 98 -9.29 -6.46 -6.59
N LEU A 99 -10.11 -5.41 -6.38
CA LEU A 99 -10.66 -4.60 -7.48
C LEU A 99 -9.54 -3.92 -8.28
N ASN A 100 -8.55 -3.33 -7.62
CA ASN A 100 -7.38 -2.74 -8.31
C ASN A 100 -6.66 -3.77 -9.18
N ALA A 101 -6.44 -4.97 -8.68
CA ALA A 101 -5.80 -6.04 -9.45
C ALA A 101 -6.66 -6.50 -10.64
N GLY A 102 -7.97 -6.57 -10.47
CA GLY A 102 -8.90 -6.84 -11.55
C GLY A 102 -8.90 -5.74 -12.63
N LEU A 103 -8.87 -4.47 -12.23
CA LEU A 103 -8.77 -3.32 -13.15
C LEU A 103 -7.44 -3.32 -13.90
N LEU A 104 -6.32 -3.64 -13.24
CA LEU A 104 -5.02 -3.81 -13.90
C LEU A 104 -5.09 -4.91 -14.97
N SER A 105 -5.70 -6.06 -14.64
CA SER A 105 -5.88 -7.14 -15.62
C SER A 105 -6.64 -6.69 -16.85
N ILE A 106 -7.72 -5.91 -16.68
CA ILE A 106 -8.47 -5.34 -17.81
C ILE A 106 -7.60 -4.35 -18.59
N ALA A 107 -6.82 -3.51 -17.92
CA ALA A 107 -5.95 -2.54 -18.58
C ALA A 107 -4.89 -3.24 -19.44
N VAL A 108 -4.24 -4.26 -18.90
CA VAL A 108 -3.24 -5.09 -19.60
C VAL A 108 -3.86 -5.85 -20.77
N PHE A 109 -5.07 -6.39 -20.60
CA PHE A 109 -5.83 -7.04 -21.67
C PHE A 109 -6.13 -6.07 -22.82
N ARG A 110 -6.59 -4.85 -22.51
CA ARG A 110 -6.84 -3.80 -23.51
C ARG A 110 -5.58 -3.27 -24.17
N ALA A 111 -4.44 -3.33 -23.48
CA ALA A 111 -3.14 -2.98 -24.04
C ALA A 111 -2.60 -4.06 -25.01
N GLY A 112 -3.31 -5.17 -25.20
CA GLY A 112 -3.01 -6.20 -26.20
C GLY A 112 -2.38 -7.48 -25.66
N ALA A 113 -2.22 -7.63 -24.34
CA ALA A 113 -1.83 -8.91 -23.78
C ALA A 113 -2.99 -9.93 -23.91
N GLY A 114 -2.66 -11.19 -24.10
CA GLY A 114 -3.67 -12.27 -24.11
C GLY A 114 -4.31 -12.45 -22.74
N VAL A 115 -5.50 -13.06 -22.70
CA VAL A 115 -6.29 -13.28 -21.47
C VAL A 115 -5.46 -13.93 -20.35
N ARG A 116 -4.63 -14.94 -20.66
CA ARG A 116 -3.79 -15.64 -19.67
C ARG A 116 -2.73 -14.71 -19.06
N ALA A 117 -2.04 -13.92 -19.89
CA ALA A 117 -1.03 -12.97 -19.43
C ALA A 117 -1.67 -11.85 -18.59
N SER A 118 -2.86 -11.40 -18.98
CA SER A 118 -3.61 -10.38 -18.23
C SER A 118 -4.12 -10.90 -16.89
N PHE A 119 -4.56 -12.15 -16.82
CA PHE A 119 -4.92 -12.82 -15.58
C PHE A 119 -3.70 -12.92 -14.65
N ALA A 120 -2.57 -13.40 -15.20
CA ALA A 120 -1.31 -13.48 -14.46
C ALA A 120 -0.82 -12.11 -13.96
N ALA A 121 -1.03 -11.02 -14.74
CA ALA A 121 -0.72 -9.66 -14.29
C ALA A 121 -1.51 -9.26 -13.04
N GLY A 122 -2.82 -9.54 -13.02
CA GLY A 122 -3.64 -9.27 -11.84
C GLY A 122 -3.19 -10.05 -10.62
N LEU A 123 -2.84 -11.33 -10.79
CA LEU A 123 -2.33 -12.14 -9.69
C LEU A 123 -0.93 -11.70 -9.25
N LEU A 124 -0.01 -11.41 -10.17
CA LEU A 124 1.33 -10.93 -9.84
C LEU A 124 1.29 -9.61 -9.06
N PHE A 125 0.37 -8.72 -9.42
CA PHE A 125 0.14 -7.49 -8.66
C PHE A 125 -0.55 -7.76 -7.33
N GLY A 126 -1.72 -8.40 -7.34
CA GLY A 126 -2.60 -8.51 -6.18
C GLY A 126 -2.13 -9.49 -5.12
N LEU A 127 -1.32 -10.50 -5.50
CA LEU A 127 -0.70 -11.47 -4.59
C LEU A 127 0.77 -11.21 -4.34
N GLY A 128 1.31 -10.08 -4.82
CA GLY A 128 2.68 -9.68 -4.56
C GLY A 128 2.84 -9.10 -3.14
N PRO A 129 4.08 -9.06 -2.60
CA PRO A 129 4.31 -8.66 -1.20
C PRO A 129 3.91 -7.22 -0.90
N TYR A 130 4.02 -6.29 -1.86
CA TYR A 130 3.53 -4.93 -1.71
C TYR A 130 2.01 -4.88 -1.52
N ALA A 131 1.27 -5.63 -2.34
CA ALA A 131 -0.18 -5.69 -2.24
C ALA A 131 -0.61 -6.40 -0.96
N THR A 132 0.03 -7.49 -0.59
CA THR A 132 -0.25 -8.21 0.65
C THR A 132 -0.09 -7.31 1.88
N TYR A 133 0.94 -6.48 1.90
CA TYR A 133 1.13 -5.50 2.98
C TYR A 133 0.00 -4.46 3.01
N VAL A 134 -0.35 -3.90 1.85
CA VAL A 134 -1.42 -2.89 1.72
C VAL A 134 -2.80 -3.48 2.03
N HIS A 135 -3.06 -4.73 1.65
CA HIS A 135 -4.32 -5.41 1.95
C HIS A 135 -4.46 -5.82 3.41
N GLY A 136 -3.34 -6.06 4.11
CA GLY A 136 -3.33 -6.47 5.51
C GLY A 136 -3.30 -5.31 6.51
N TRP A 137 -3.08 -4.09 6.06
CA TRP A 137 -3.01 -2.91 6.92
C TRP A 137 -4.08 -1.89 6.52
N VAL A 138 -5.17 -1.84 7.29
CA VAL A 138 -6.34 -1.01 6.96
C VAL A 138 -6.06 0.48 6.89
N ALA A 139 -5.04 0.94 7.60
CA ALA A 139 -4.61 2.34 7.57
C ALA A 139 -4.06 2.80 6.21
N ILE A 140 -3.78 1.90 5.25
CA ILE A 140 -3.17 2.25 3.96
C ILE A 140 -4.21 2.38 2.83
N ILE A 141 -5.46 2.65 3.14
CA ILE A 141 -6.53 2.86 2.15
C ILE A 141 -6.17 3.94 1.10
N ALA A 142 -5.34 4.90 1.47
CA ALA A 142 -4.87 5.97 0.58
C ALA A 142 -4.15 5.42 -0.67
N ASP A 143 -3.34 4.36 -0.51
CA ASP A 143 -2.62 3.72 -1.61
C ASP A 143 -3.58 2.98 -2.55
N LEU A 144 -4.63 2.39 -2.02
CA LEU A 144 -5.68 1.76 -2.81
C LEU A 144 -6.41 2.79 -3.68
N ILE A 145 -6.72 3.96 -3.11
CA ILE A 145 -7.50 5.01 -3.80
C ILE A 145 -6.70 5.61 -4.97
N TRP A 146 -5.44 6.03 -4.76
CA TRP A 146 -4.73 6.68 -5.84
C TRP A 146 -4.40 5.72 -7.00
N VAL A 147 -4.10 4.45 -6.70
CA VAL A 147 -3.89 3.43 -7.74
C VAL A 147 -5.20 3.11 -8.46
N PHE A 148 -6.32 2.99 -7.74
CA PHE A 148 -7.64 2.86 -8.34
C PHE A 148 -7.95 3.98 -9.34
N CYS A 149 -7.78 5.24 -8.93
CA CYS A 149 -8.00 6.40 -9.77
C CYS A 149 -7.12 6.36 -11.03
N THR A 150 -5.84 6.02 -10.87
CA THR A 150 -4.89 5.89 -11.99
C THR A 150 -5.34 4.83 -13.00
N LEU A 151 -5.76 3.67 -12.52
CA LEU A 151 -6.23 2.56 -13.37
C LEU A 151 -7.52 2.92 -14.10
N VAL A 152 -8.47 3.61 -13.44
CA VAL A 152 -9.71 4.05 -14.06
C VAL A 152 -9.45 5.12 -15.12
N ILE A 153 -8.55 6.10 -14.87
CA ILE A 153 -8.11 7.08 -15.87
C ILE A 153 -7.51 6.36 -17.09
N ALA A 154 -6.60 5.42 -16.85
CA ALA A 154 -5.98 4.65 -17.93
C ALA A 154 -7.03 3.89 -18.76
N LEU A 155 -7.98 3.21 -18.12
CA LEU A 155 -9.05 2.49 -18.79
C LEU A 155 -10.02 3.40 -19.57
N ALA A 156 -10.34 4.58 -19.06
CA ALA A 156 -11.14 5.58 -19.74
C ALA A 156 -10.41 6.11 -20.98
N THR A 157 -9.11 6.40 -20.85
CA THR A 157 -8.23 6.85 -21.93
C THR A 157 -8.10 5.79 -23.05
N MET A 158 -7.90 4.53 -22.69
CA MET A 158 -7.87 3.42 -23.66
C MET A 158 -9.20 3.24 -24.40
N ARG A 159 -10.33 3.50 -23.75
CA ARG A 159 -11.66 3.38 -24.35
C ARG A 159 -11.94 4.51 -25.33
N ASN A 160 -11.47 5.70 -25.04
CA ASN A 160 -11.53 6.94 -25.83
C ASN A 160 -12.83 7.14 -26.66
N ARG A 161 -13.97 6.79 -26.06
CA ARG A 161 -15.28 6.87 -26.73
C ARG A 161 -15.71 8.33 -26.95
N HIS A 162 -15.44 9.18 -25.97
CA HIS A 162 -15.72 10.61 -25.97
C HIS A 162 -14.58 11.34 -25.28
N ARG A 163 -13.90 12.24 -25.98
CA ARG A 163 -12.72 12.99 -25.48
C ARG A 163 -13.03 13.74 -24.19
N TRP A 164 -14.16 14.42 -24.13
CA TRP A 164 -14.58 15.17 -22.95
C TRP A 164 -14.71 14.29 -21.69
N LEU A 165 -15.13 13.02 -21.87
CA LEU A 165 -15.21 12.08 -20.75
C LEU A 165 -13.80 11.75 -20.21
N THR A 166 -12.80 11.57 -21.08
CA THR A 166 -11.41 11.36 -20.67
C THR A 166 -10.89 12.57 -19.91
N TRP A 167 -11.21 13.79 -20.34
CA TRP A 167 -10.81 15.02 -19.66
C TRP A 167 -11.40 15.11 -18.24
N ILE A 168 -12.72 14.95 -18.12
CA ILE A 168 -13.42 15.02 -16.84
C ILE A 168 -12.90 13.93 -15.91
N VAL A 169 -12.80 12.68 -16.38
CA VAL A 169 -12.31 11.55 -15.58
C VAL A 169 -10.88 11.81 -15.10
N SER A 170 -9.99 12.32 -15.97
CA SER A 170 -8.61 12.63 -15.59
C SER A 170 -8.55 13.74 -14.54
N LEU A 171 -9.30 14.81 -14.73
CA LEU A 171 -9.33 15.92 -13.79
C LEU A 171 -9.92 15.51 -12.43
N VAL A 172 -11.10 14.90 -12.43
CA VAL A 172 -11.83 14.57 -11.21
C VAL A 172 -11.12 13.47 -10.42
N LEU A 173 -10.69 12.39 -11.07
CA LEU A 173 -10.04 11.27 -10.36
C LEU A 173 -8.64 11.63 -9.87
N THR A 174 -7.90 12.51 -10.58
CA THR A 174 -6.63 13.00 -10.04
C THR A 174 -6.86 13.90 -8.83
N SER A 175 -7.90 14.74 -8.82
CA SER A 175 -8.28 15.52 -7.64
C SER A 175 -8.62 14.62 -6.45
N ILE A 176 -9.45 13.61 -6.65
CA ILE A 176 -9.80 12.61 -5.62
C ILE A 176 -8.55 11.92 -5.09
N ALA A 177 -7.65 11.49 -5.97
CA ALA A 177 -6.42 10.82 -5.60
C ALA A 177 -5.49 11.73 -4.77
N LEU A 178 -5.36 13.01 -5.10
CA LEU A 178 -4.56 13.99 -4.35
C LEU A 178 -5.14 14.28 -2.96
N LEU A 179 -6.46 14.31 -2.82
CA LEU A 179 -7.13 14.43 -1.51
C LEU A 179 -7.00 13.15 -0.67
N ALA A 180 -6.66 12.02 -1.29
CA ALA A 180 -6.38 10.78 -0.58
C ALA A 180 -4.90 10.64 -0.21
N LYS A 181 -3.97 10.99 -1.12
CA LYS A 181 -2.52 10.82 -0.89
C LYS A 181 -1.68 11.74 -1.77
N GLU A 182 -0.65 12.32 -1.18
CA GLU A 182 0.29 13.22 -1.86
C GLU A 182 1.04 12.50 -3.00
N SER A 183 1.26 11.19 -2.89
CA SER A 183 1.90 10.39 -3.95
C SER A 183 1.15 10.43 -5.27
N ALA A 184 -0.13 10.81 -5.29
CA ALA A 184 -0.92 10.95 -6.52
C ALA A 184 -0.41 12.03 -7.48
N VAL A 185 0.52 12.90 -7.05
CA VAL A 185 1.21 13.86 -7.94
C VAL A 185 1.93 13.20 -9.10
N VAL A 186 2.19 11.88 -9.02
CA VAL A 186 2.84 11.10 -10.08
C VAL A 186 1.91 10.75 -11.25
N ILE A 187 0.59 10.88 -11.10
CA ILE A 187 -0.40 10.46 -12.12
C ILE A 187 -0.11 11.09 -13.49
N PRO A 188 0.10 12.41 -13.63
CA PRO A 188 0.42 12.98 -14.94
C PRO A 188 1.71 12.41 -15.55
N ALA A 189 2.73 12.14 -14.75
CA ALA A 189 3.97 11.52 -15.23
C ALA A 189 3.75 10.10 -15.76
N LEU A 190 2.94 9.29 -15.07
CA LEU A 190 2.56 7.95 -15.53
C LEU A 190 1.78 8.01 -16.85
N LEU A 191 0.85 8.96 -16.98
CA LEU A 191 0.07 9.15 -18.21
C LEU A 191 0.95 9.68 -19.38
N ALA A 192 1.91 10.57 -19.09
CA ALA A 192 2.88 11.04 -20.08
C ALA A 192 3.78 9.91 -20.59
N LEU A 193 4.22 9.02 -19.70
CA LEU A 193 4.96 7.81 -20.10
C LEU A 193 4.06 6.89 -20.94
N ALA A 194 2.78 6.71 -20.55
CA ALA A 194 1.85 5.93 -21.35
C ALA A 194 1.67 6.54 -22.75
N TRP A 195 1.59 7.87 -22.86
CA TRP A 195 1.61 8.58 -24.15
C TRP A 195 2.85 8.25 -24.96
N PHE A 196 4.03 8.35 -24.37
CA PHE A 196 5.30 8.06 -25.03
C PHE A 196 5.38 6.61 -25.52
N PHE A 197 5.00 5.65 -24.67
CA PHE A 197 5.07 4.23 -24.99
C PHE A 197 3.91 3.72 -25.89
N SER A 198 2.78 4.42 -25.99
CA SER A 198 1.65 4.06 -26.85
C SER A 198 1.76 4.55 -28.29
N GLY A 199 2.92 5.07 -28.69
CA GLY A 199 3.10 5.67 -30.02
C GLY A 199 2.50 7.08 -30.13
N ARG A 200 2.52 7.83 -29.04
CA ARG A 200 2.08 9.23 -28.95
C ARG A 200 0.60 9.45 -29.27
N GLN A 201 -0.25 8.52 -28.87
CA GLN A 201 -1.69 8.65 -29.06
C GLN A 201 -2.23 9.88 -28.32
N ARG A 202 -2.97 10.72 -29.02
CA ARG A 202 -3.49 12.01 -28.53
C ARG A 202 -4.31 11.88 -27.23
N ALA A 203 -5.08 10.81 -27.07
CA ALA A 203 -5.90 10.59 -25.87
C ALA A 203 -5.07 10.57 -24.58
N TRP A 204 -3.87 9.97 -24.60
CA TRP A 204 -2.96 9.95 -23.46
C TRP A 204 -2.37 11.33 -23.16
N ALA A 205 -2.02 12.11 -24.21
CA ALA A 205 -1.55 13.49 -24.02
C ALA A 205 -2.63 14.36 -23.37
N GLU A 206 -3.88 14.25 -23.85
CA GLU A 206 -5.02 14.96 -23.26
C GLU A 206 -5.25 14.53 -21.79
N ALA A 207 -5.26 13.23 -21.50
CA ALA A 207 -5.36 12.74 -20.13
C ALA A 207 -4.25 13.30 -19.23
N THR A 208 -3.01 13.36 -19.73
CA THR A 208 -1.87 13.95 -19.02
C THR A 208 -2.11 15.41 -18.67
N VAL A 209 -2.54 16.23 -19.65
CA VAL A 209 -2.79 17.67 -19.44
C VAL A 209 -3.88 17.88 -18.39
N PHE A 210 -5.02 17.19 -18.52
CA PHE A 210 -6.12 17.33 -17.59
C PHE A 210 -5.82 16.78 -16.19
N ALA A 211 -4.98 15.75 -16.06
CA ALA A 211 -4.48 15.27 -14.77
C ALA A 211 -3.44 16.23 -14.16
N ALA A 212 -2.67 16.97 -14.97
CA ALA A 212 -1.69 17.93 -14.48
C ALA A 212 -2.35 19.18 -13.84
N ILE A 213 -3.54 19.58 -14.27
CA ILE A 213 -4.24 20.76 -13.73
C ILE A 213 -4.41 20.66 -12.20
N PRO A 214 -5.07 19.61 -11.63
CA PRO A 214 -5.23 19.52 -10.20
C PRO A 214 -3.90 19.31 -9.47
N VAL A 215 -2.89 18.67 -10.09
CA VAL A 215 -1.56 18.52 -9.49
C VAL A 215 -0.89 19.89 -9.34
N ILE A 216 -0.92 20.74 -10.37
CA ILE A 216 -0.35 22.08 -10.31
C ILE A 216 -1.05 22.90 -9.24
N ALA A 217 -2.39 22.89 -9.21
CA ALA A 217 -3.17 23.59 -8.19
C ALA A 217 -2.81 23.09 -6.76
N TYR A 218 -2.77 21.78 -6.55
CA TYR A 218 -2.40 21.17 -5.28
C TYR A 218 -0.99 21.58 -4.83
N LEU A 219 -0.01 21.47 -5.72
CA LEU A 219 1.37 21.83 -5.42
C LEU A 219 1.51 23.33 -5.13
N SER A 220 0.79 24.19 -5.87
CA SER A 220 0.82 25.65 -5.66
C SER A 220 0.27 26.03 -4.28
N ILE A 221 -0.86 25.42 -3.87
CA ILE A 221 -1.47 25.67 -2.55
C ILE A 221 -0.55 25.18 -1.42
N ARG A 222 0.11 24.04 -1.63
CA ARG A 222 0.93 23.40 -0.61
C ARG A 222 2.42 23.73 -0.68
N LEU A 223 2.83 24.60 -1.59
CA LEU A 223 4.25 24.89 -1.85
C LEU A 223 5.01 25.24 -0.57
N GLN A 224 4.45 26.11 0.27
CA GLN A 224 5.06 26.52 1.52
C GLN A 224 5.26 25.33 2.48
N THR A 225 4.24 24.50 2.68
CA THR A 225 4.33 23.32 3.54
C THR A 225 5.36 22.32 3.01
N ILE A 226 5.40 22.13 1.69
CA ILE A 226 6.37 21.24 1.04
C ILE A 226 7.80 21.74 1.24
N LEU A 227 8.03 23.05 1.08
CA LEU A 227 9.35 23.66 1.24
C LEU A 227 9.83 23.66 2.71
N MET A 228 8.92 23.76 3.68
CA MET A 228 9.25 23.64 5.10
C MET A 228 9.70 22.21 5.45
N GLY A 229 9.26 21.22 4.70
CA GLY A 229 9.60 19.80 4.90
C GLY A 229 8.97 19.20 6.16
N ALA A 230 9.34 17.96 6.45
CA ALA A 230 8.92 17.28 7.67
C ALA A 230 9.74 17.72 8.89
N PRO A 231 9.18 17.65 10.11
CA PRO A 231 9.94 17.87 11.33
C PRO A 231 11.23 17.04 11.38
N SER A 232 12.28 17.58 11.99
CA SER A 232 13.54 16.87 12.18
C SER A 232 13.31 15.58 12.97
N GLY A 233 13.94 14.48 12.52
CA GLY A 233 13.76 13.15 13.11
C GLY A 233 12.51 12.38 12.62
N SER A 234 11.65 13.01 11.83
CA SER A 234 10.51 12.34 11.21
C SER A 234 10.97 11.31 10.15
N PRO A 235 10.32 10.14 10.03
CA PRO A 235 10.56 9.20 8.93
C PRO A 235 10.22 9.79 7.56
N TYR A 236 9.56 10.94 7.51
CA TYR A 236 9.22 11.70 6.30
C TYR A 236 10.23 12.80 5.97
N ALA A 237 11.33 12.95 6.75
CA ALA A 237 12.38 13.90 6.43
C ALA A 237 13.02 13.54 5.07
N TRP A 238 13.36 14.59 4.31
CA TRP A 238 13.90 14.43 2.96
C TRP A 238 15.39 14.19 2.97
N HIS A 239 15.82 13.11 2.32
CA HIS A 239 17.20 12.72 2.18
C HIS A 239 17.52 12.37 0.73
N LEU A 240 18.02 13.33 -0.04
CA LEU A 240 18.33 13.10 -1.47
C LEU A 240 19.43 12.03 -1.67
N SER A 241 20.35 11.89 -0.73
CA SER A 241 21.45 10.91 -0.78
C SER A 241 20.98 9.47 -0.75
N ILE A 242 19.77 9.18 -0.22
CA ILE A 242 19.24 7.81 -0.12
C ILE A 242 18.48 7.36 -1.36
N ILE A 243 18.23 8.24 -2.34
CA ILE A 243 17.46 7.93 -3.56
C ILE A 243 17.95 6.65 -4.26
N PRO A 244 19.26 6.49 -4.58
CA PRO A 244 19.72 5.30 -5.29
C PRO A 244 19.53 4.02 -4.48
N SER A 245 19.79 4.05 -3.18
CA SER A 245 19.62 2.90 -2.31
C SER A 245 18.15 2.54 -2.14
N ASN A 246 17.25 3.53 -1.98
CA ASN A 246 15.82 3.30 -1.87
C ASN A 246 15.26 2.73 -3.18
N TRP A 247 15.66 3.31 -4.31
CA TRP A 247 15.25 2.77 -5.61
C TRP A 247 15.61 1.29 -5.74
N LEU A 248 16.85 0.91 -5.41
CA LEU A 248 17.29 -0.48 -5.45
C LEU A 248 16.50 -1.37 -4.48
N LYS A 249 16.24 -0.90 -3.25
CA LYS A 249 15.44 -1.61 -2.25
C LYS A 249 14.05 -1.95 -2.79
N TYR A 250 13.37 -0.99 -3.43
CA TYR A 250 12.05 -1.24 -4.04
C TYR A 250 12.12 -2.23 -5.20
N GLN A 251 13.21 -2.26 -5.97
CA GLN A 251 13.39 -3.25 -7.03
C GLN A 251 13.54 -4.67 -6.48
N LEU A 252 14.29 -4.83 -5.40
CA LEU A 252 14.65 -6.13 -4.84
C LEU A 252 13.62 -6.66 -3.83
N TYR A 253 12.83 -5.82 -3.19
CA TYR A 253 11.87 -6.20 -2.16
C TYR A 253 10.93 -7.36 -2.55
N PRO A 254 10.39 -7.46 -3.78
CA PRO A 254 9.52 -8.58 -4.12
C PRO A 254 10.16 -9.96 -3.95
N VAL A 255 11.49 -10.06 -4.02
CA VAL A 255 12.23 -11.32 -3.86
C VAL A 255 13.09 -11.35 -2.59
N ALA A 256 13.16 -10.24 -1.84
CA ALA A 256 13.82 -10.15 -0.55
C ALA A 256 12.84 -10.56 0.55
N ILE A 257 13.06 -11.72 1.19
CA ILE A 257 12.18 -12.25 2.24
C ILE A 257 12.27 -11.43 3.53
N ASP A 258 13.35 -10.68 3.73
CA ASP A 258 13.53 -9.79 4.86
C ASP A 258 13.30 -8.31 4.52
N LYS A 259 12.96 -7.57 5.58
CA LYS A 259 12.73 -6.11 5.54
C LYS A 259 13.81 -5.42 4.75
N PHE A 260 13.47 -4.58 3.77
CA PHE A 260 14.36 -3.63 3.07
C PHE A 260 15.87 -3.72 3.37
N GLY A 261 16.34 -4.93 3.64
CA GLY A 261 17.68 -5.44 3.67
C GLY A 261 18.72 -4.63 4.40
N THR A 262 18.96 -5.08 5.54
CA THR A 262 20.19 -4.77 6.26
C THR A 262 21.12 -5.98 6.29
N GLU A 263 20.72 -7.11 5.71
CA GLU A 263 21.58 -8.28 5.68
C GLU A 263 22.67 -8.16 4.63
N GLY A 264 23.84 -8.67 4.96
CA GLY A 264 25.07 -8.45 4.21
C GLY A 264 24.99 -8.86 2.73
N VAL A 265 25.86 -8.32 1.91
CA VAL A 265 25.94 -8.48 0.45
C VAL A 265 25.80 -9.94 -0.03
N ARG A 266 26.16 -10.93 0.78
CA ARG A 266 26.03 -12.36 0.45
C ARG A 266 24.58 -12.85 0.39
N ALA A 267 23.70 -12.34 1.25
CA ALA A 267 22.26 -12.67 1.24
C ALA A 267 21.52 -11.98 0.07
N LEU A 268 22.02 -10.84 -0.39
CA LEU A 268 21.43 -10.10 -1.51
C LEU A 268 21.74 -10.72 -2.89
N LEU A 269 22.82 -11.48 -3.02
CA LEU A 269 23.28 -11.99 -4.31
C LEU A 269 22.23 -12.85 -5.04
N PRO A 270 21.55 -13.84 -4.43
CA PRO A 270 20.48 -14.59 -5.11
C PRO A 270 19.33 -13.70 -5.55
N ILE A 271 18.98 -12.70 -4.77
CA ILE A 271 17.88 -11.75 -5.02
C ILE A 271 18.21 -10.88 -6.24
N VAL A 272 19.43 -10.34 -6.27
CA VAL A 272 19.94 -9.55 -7.41
C VAL A 272 20.00 -10.41 -8.68
N ILE A 273 20.40 -11.67 -8.57
CA ILE A 273 20.42 -12.60 -9.71
C ILE A 273 19.02 -12.81 -10.27
N VAL A 274 18.03 -13.12 -9.44
CA VAL A 274 16.64 -13.36 -9.87
C VAL A 274 16.06 -12.10 -10.54
N TRP A 275 16.25 -10.94 -9.92
CA TRP A 275 15.82 -9.67 -10.48
C TRP A 275 16.57 -9.35 -11.80
N GLY A 276 17.88 -9.57 -11.83
CA GLY A 276 18.69 -9.39 -13.04
C GLY A 276 18.29 -10.33 -14.19
N LEU A 277 17.93 -11.58 -13.88
CA LEU A 277 17.40 -12.52 -14.87
C LEU A 277 16.05 -12.05 -15.43
N MET A 278 15.18 -11.48 -14.59
CA MET A 278 13.92 -10.88 -15.06
C MET A 278 14.19 -9.71 -16.00
N LEU A 279 15.11 -8.79 -15.63
CA LEU A 279 15.48 -7.68 -16.51
C LEU A 279 16.11 -8.15 -17.82
N LEU A 280 16.98 -9.16 -17.77
CA LEU A 280 17.57 -9.76 -18.96
C LEU A 280 16.50 -10.40 -19.85
N ALA A 281 15.49 -11.05 -19.27
CA ALA A 281 14.36 -11.60 -20.01
C ALA A 281 13.58 -10.51 -20.76
N LEU A 282 13.28 -9.38 -20.08
CA LEU A 282 12.63 -8.22 -20.70
C LEU A 282 13.50 -7.61 -21.82
N TRP A 283 14.79 -7.44 -21.58
CA TRP A 283 15.73 -6.90 -22.57
C TRP A 283 15.80 -7.79 -23.83
N ARG A 284 15.84 -9.10 -23.65
CA ARG A 284 15.87 -10.04 -24.78
C ARG A 284 14.62 -10.05 -25.62
N VAL A 285 13.49 -9.60 -25.08
CA VAL A 285 12.29 -9.32 -25.87
C VAL A 285 12.48 -8.01 -26.62
N HIS A 286 12.69 -6.91 -25.91
CA HIS A 286 12.99 -5.59 -26.46
C HIS A 286 13.39 -4.62 -25.33
N ILE A 287 14.44 -3.81 -25.55
CA ILE A 287 14.90 -2.80 -24.59
C ILE A 287 13.79 -1.88 -24.08
N ARG A 288 12.75 -1.65 -24.90
CA ARG A 288 11.59 -0.82 -24.56
C ARG A 288 10.87 -1.30 -23.31
N TYR A 289 10.81 -2.62 -23.03
CA TYR A 289 10.19 -3.14 -21.82
C TYR A 289 11.02 -2.82 -20.57
N VAL A 290 12.34 -2.89 -20.67
CA VAL A 290 13.24 -2.48 -19.59
C VAL A 290 13.08 -0.98 -19.31
N LEU A 291 13.12 -0.15 -20.36
CA LEU A 291 12.92 1.30 -20.23
C LEU A 291 11.54 1.63 -19.65
N ALA A 292 10.49 0.93 -20.08
CA ALA A 292 9.15 1.10 -19.50
C ALA A 292 9.15 0.76 -18.02
N LEU A 293 9.70 -0.39 -17.62
CA LEU A 293 9.77 -0.77 -16.20
C LEU A 293 10.51 0.26 -15.36
N LEU A 294 11.68 0.73 -15.84
CA LEU A 294 12.50 1.70 -15.11
C LEU A 294 11.84 3.08 -15.03
N LEU A 295 11.36 3.64 -16.16
CA LEU A 295 10.78 4.98 -16.19
C LEU A 295 9.45 5.07 -15.47
N PHE A 296 8.53 4.13 -15.70
CA PHE A 296 7.28 4.06 -14.94
C PHE A 296 7.55 3.75 -13.46
N GLY A 297 8.57 2.93 -13.16
CA GLY A 297 8.98 2.63 -11.79
C GLY A 297 9.49 3.88 -11.07
N ILE A 298 10.37 4.67 -11.70
CA ILE A 298 10.83 5.95 -11.16
C ILE A 298 9.65 6.92 -10.98
N ALA A 299 8.75 7.01 -11.95
CA ALA A 299 7.57 7.85 -11.84
C ALA A 299 6.67 7.43 -10.67
N ALA A 300 6.35 6.12 -10.55
CA ALA A 300 5.48 5.62 -9.50
C ALA A 300 6.07 5.77 -8.09
N LEU A 301 7.40 5.68 -7.95
CA LEU A 301 8.11 5.78 -6.67
C LEU A 301 8.60 7.21 -6.37
N GLY A 302 8.63 8.12 -7.35
CA GLY A 302 9.33 9.41 -7.28
C GLY A 302 9.27 10.12 -5.92
N PRO A 303 8.08 10.48 -5.41
CA PRO A 303 7.96 11.21 -4.14
C PRO A 303 8.43 10.43 -2.91
N VAL A 304 8.42 9.11 -2.96
CA VAL A 304 8.78 8.26 -1.81
C VAL A 304 10.23 7.81 -1.81
N LEU A 305 10.98 8.09 -2.86
CA LEU A 305 12.42 7.79 -2.92
C LEU A 305 13.26 8.64 -1.98
N ILE A 306 12.77 9.84 -1.63
CA ILE A 306 13.48 10.81 -0.80
C ILE A 306 13.20 10.65 0.71
N VAL A 307 12.26 9.79 1.10
CA VAL A 307 11.87 9.53 2.50
C VAL A 307 12.29 8.13 2.92
N HIS A 308 12.16 7.82 4.22
CA HIS A 308 12.47 6.48 4.72
C HIS A 308 11.63 5.41 3.97
N PRO A 309 12.26 4.34 3.47
CA PRO A 309 11.56 3.36 2.64
C PRO A 309 10.59 2.51 3.47
N ALA A 310 9.41 2.27 2.89
CA ALA A 310 8.38 1.46 3.50
C ALA A 310 7.66 0.60 2.43
N ALA A 311 7.29 -0.63 2.81
CA ALA A 311 6.77 -1.61 1.86
C ALA A 311 5.51 -1.12 1.11
N TRP A 312 4.60 -0.45 1.79
CA TRP A 312 3.36 0.05 1.17
C TRP A 312 3.57 1.07 0.06
N TYR A 313 4.67 1.81 0.06
CA TYR A 313 4.97 2.78 -1.00
C TYR A 313 5.23 2.13 -2.36
N GLY A 314 5.61 0.85 -2.39
CA GLY A 314 5.82 0.08 -3.62
C GLY A 314 4.55 -0.42 -4.30
N TYR A 315 3.35 -0.13 -3.76
CA TYR A 315 2.10 -0.67 -4.30
C TYR A 315 1.86 -0.26 -5.76
N GLY A 316 1.95 1.02 -6.08
CA GLY A 316 1.83 1.48 -7.48
C GLY A 316 2.93 0.96 -8.40
N TYR A 317 4.16 0.85 -7.88
CA TYR A 317 5.28 0.26 -8.61
C TYR A 317 5.05 -1.23 -8.95
N SER A 318 4.45 -2.00 -8.04
CA SER A 318 4.13 -3.41 -8.30
C SER A 318 3.10 -3.58 -9.42
N ALA A 319 2.14 -2.67 -9.56
CA ALA A 319 1.21 -2.64 -10.68
C ALA A 319 1.93 -2.41 -12.02
N VAL A 320 2.89 -1.48 -12.04
CA VAL A 320 3.75 -1.23 -13.21
C VAL A 320 4.55 -2.49 -13.59
N THR A 321 5.20 -3.12 -12.62
CA THR A 321 5.99 -4.34 -12.85
C THR A 321 5.13 -5.45 -13.45
N ALA A 322 3.96 -5.69 -12.88
CA ALA A 322 3.02 -6.71 -13.36
C ALA A 322 2.54 -6.42 -14.79
N ALA A 323 2.22 -5.16 -15.11
CA ALA A 323 1.80 -4.76 -16.45
C ALA A 323 2.90 -4.96 -17.49
N VAL A 324 4.12 -4.47 -17.23
CA VAL A 324 5.25 -4.56 -18.17
C VAL A 324 5.63 -6.02 -18.41
N VAL A 325 5.72 -6.83 -17.37
CA VAL A 325 6.04 -8.26 -17.47
C VAL A 325 4.98 -8.99 -18.31
N ALA A 326 3.70 -8.74 -18.07
CA ALA A 326 2.62 -9.39 -18.80
C ALA A 326 2.57 -8.99 -20.30
N LEU A 327 2.84 -7.72 -20.61
CA LEU A 327 2.92 -7.25 -22.00
C LEU A 327 4.11 -7.86 -22.75
N ALA A 328 5.21 -8.13 -22.06
CA ALA A 328 6.37 -8.77 -22.64
C ALA A 328 6.21 -10.30 -22.75
N TRP A 329 5.36 -10.92 -21.91
CA TRP A 329 5.26 -12.37 -21.71
C TRP A 329 5.11 -13.16 -23.01
N THR A 330 4.20 -12.75 -23.89
CA THR A 330 3.89 -13.48 -25.13
C THR A 330 5.07 -13.51 -26.13
N HIS A 331 6.04 -12.63 -25.93
CA HIS A 331 7.23 -12.49 -26.79
C HIS A 331 8.49 -13.10 -26.15
N MET A 332 8.39 -13.61 -24.92
CA MET A 332 9.54 -14.20 -24.22
C MET A 332 9.89 -15.59 -24.76
N LYS A 333 11.18 -15.93 -24.70
CA LYS A 333 11.66 -17.30 -24.87
C LYS A 333 11.42 -18.12 -23.61
N ARG A 334 11.46 -19.46 -23.70
CA ARG A 334 11.21 -20.38 -22.58
C ARG A 334 11.97 -20.03 -21.30
N TRP A 335 13.25 -19.72 -21.40
CA TRP A 335 14.06 -19.34 -20.25
C TRP A 335 13.58 -18.03 -19.58
N GLY A 336 13.07 -17.08 -20.38
CA GLY A 336 12.48 -15.84 -19.87
C GLY A 336 11.20 -16.11 -19.07
N HIS A 337 10.36 -17.03 -19.55
CA HIS A 337 9.21 -17.50 -18.77
C HIS A 337 9.64 -18.11 -17.43
N VAL A 338 10.71 -18.92 -17.42
CA VAL A 338 11.26 -19.52 -16.19
C VAL A 338 11.75 -18.43 -15.24
N ALA A 339 12.52 -17.45 -15.74
CA ALA A 339 13.05 -16.36 -14.92
C ALA A 339 11.93 -15.52 -14.26
N VAL A 340 10.92 -15.16 -15.05
CA VAL A 340 9.74 -14.41 -14.53
C VAL A 340 8.91 -15.26 -13.58
N SER A 341 8.72 -16.55 -13.87
CA SER A 341 8.00 -17.45 -12.97
C SER A 341 8.75 -17.62 -11.64
N LEU A 342 10.07 -17.73 -11.67
CA LEU A 342 10.89 -17.78 -10.45
C LEU A 342 10.74 -16.51 -9.63
N PHE A 343 10.82 -15.33 -10.26
CA PHE A 343 10.57 -14.04 -9.60
C PHE A 343 9.17 -14.01 -8.96
N ALA A 344 8.14 -14.41 -9.70
CA ALA A 344 6.77 -14.45 -9.21
C ALA A 344 6.58 -15.44 -8.05
N CYS A 345 7.16 -16.65 -8.14
CA CYS A 345 7.07 -17.67 -7.09
C CYS A 345 7.74 -17.19 -5.79
N ILE A 346 8.93 -16.59 -5.87
CA ILE A 346 9.62 -16.07 -4.69
C ILE A 346 8.80 -14.92 -4.08
N GLY A 347 8.30 -13.98 -4.91
CA GLY A 347 7.43 -12.91 -4.45
C GLY A 347 6.17 -13.43 -3.77
N PHE A 348 5.58 -14.48 -4.30
CA PHE A 348 4.42 -15.14 -3.71
C PHE A 348 4.73 -15.79 -2.35
N LEU A 349 5.86 -16.50 -2.22
CA LEU A 349 6.30 -17.07 -0.94
C LEU A 349 6.56 -15.98 0.10
N HIS A 350 7.14 -14.84 -0.33
CA HIS A 350 7.30 -13.67 0.52
C HIS A 350 5.93 -13.13 0.99
N SER A 351 4.94 -13.06 0.11
CA SER A 351 3.57 -12.65 0.44
C SER A 351 2.92 -13.57 1.47
N VAL A 352 3.09 -14.89 1.32
CA VAL A 352 2.59 -15.86 2.31
C VAL A 352 3.22 -15.63 3.69
N ASN A 353 4.53 -15.36 3.72
CA ASN A 353 5.21 -15.05 4.97
C ASN A 353 4.69 -13.73 5.59
N LEU A 354 4.49 -12.69 4.78
CA LEU A 354 3.89 -11.43 5.24
C LEU A 354 2.48 -11.61 5.77
N MET A 355 1.64 -12.40 5.10
CA MET A 355 0.29 -12.71 5.61
C MET A 355 0.32 -13.34 6.99
N ARG A 356 1.26 -14.28 7.22
CA ARG A 356 1.43 -14.92 8.54
C ARG A 356 1.84 -13.90 9.61
N ILE A 357 2.82 -13.03 9.30
CA ILE A 357 3.29 -11.99 10.22
C ILE A 357 2.15 -11.01 10.57
N ILE A 358 1.36 -10.59 9.57
CA ILE A 358 0.25 -9.66 9.76
C ILE A 358 -0.87 -10.32 10.58
N HIS A 359 -1.18 -11.58 10.30
CA HIS A 359 -2.20 -12.33 11.03
C HIS A 359 -1.79 -12.55 12.49
N ASP A 360 -0.56 -13.00 12.74
CA ASP A 360 0.00 -13.17 14.09
C ASP A 360 -0.01 -11.85 14.89
N ALA A 361 0.35 -10.73 14.25
CA ALA A 361 0.29 -9.43 14.89
C ALA A 361 -1.15 -9.05 15.30
N GLY A 362 -2.14 -9.32 14.44
CA GLY A 362 -3.54 -9.08 14.76
C GLY A 362 -4.09 -10.01 15.85
N GLU A 363 -3.72 -11.30 15.85
CA GLU A 363 -4.07 -12.21 16.94
C GLU A 363 -3.51 -11.72 18.30
N LYS A 364 -2.24 -11.30 18.31
CA LYS A 364 -1.61 -10.73 19.51
C LYS A 364 -2.31 -9.44 19.94
N GLN A 365 -2.63 -8.54 19.00
CA GLN A 365 -3.32 -7.30 19.29
C GLN A 365 -4.71 -7.55 19.88
N SER A 366 -5.48 -8.48 19.33
CA SER A 366 -6.85 -8.78 19.79
C SER A 366 -6.91 -9.26 21.23
N ARG A 367 -5.83 -9.84 21.76
CA ARG A 367 -5.71 -10.27 23.17
C ARG A 367 -5.04 -9.20 24.03
N PHE A 368 -4.00 -8.54 23.48
CA PHE A 368 -3.18 -7.59 24.22
C PHE A 368 -3.93 -6.30 24.58
N SER A 369 -4.61 -5.67 23.62
CA SER A 369 -5.25 -4.36 23.87
C SER A 369 -6.35 -4.41 24.92
N PRO A 370 -7.27 -5.41 24.94
CA PRO A 370 -8.23 -5.56 26.03
C PRO A 370 -7.56 -5.87 27.38
N ALA A 371 -6.54 -6.76 27.39
CA ALA A 371 -5.83 -7.10 28.62
C ALA A 371 -5.08 -5.89 29.20
N LEU A 372 -4.50 -5.06 28.31
CA LEU A 372 -3.86 -3.82 28.72
C LEU A 372 -4.84 -2.82 29.31
N ALA A 373 -6.02 -2.65 28.70
CA ALA A 373 -7.06 -1.80 29.23
C ALA A 373 -7.50 -2.23 30.65
N GLU A 374 -7.65 -3.53 30.85
CA GLU A 374 -7.97 -4.11 32.16
C GLU A 374 -6.85 -3.88 33.18
N ALA A 375 -5.58 -4.04 32.78
CA ALA A 375 -4.42 -3.77 33.64
C ALA A 375 -4.37 -2.29 34.06
N VAL A 376 -4.61 -1.35 33.13
CA VAL A 376 -4.66 0.09 33.43
C VAL A 376 -5.81 0.42 34.39
N LYS A 377 -6.99 -0.18 34.21
CA LYS A 377 -8.10 -0.02 35.17
C LYS A 377 -7.71 -0.45 36.60
N LYS A 378 -7.02 -1.62 36.70
CA LYS A 378 -6.58 -2.17 37.98
C LYS A 378 -5.44 -1.41 38.65
N SER A 379 -4.65 -0.70 37.88
CA SER A 379 -3.48 0.05 38.40
C SER A 379 -3.84 1.30 39.19
N HIS A 380 -5.13 1.71 39.18
CA HIS A 380 -5.67 2.89 39.91
C HIS A 380 -4.81 4.17 39.70
N GLY A 381 -4.30 4.38 38.49
CA GLY A 381 -3.50 5.55 38.14
C GLY A 381 -1.98 5.36 38.26
N SER A 382 -1.51 4.22 38.73
CA SER A 382 -0.09 3.86 38.67
C SER A 382 0.29 3.46 37.23
N PRO A 383 1.49 3.80 36.74
CA PRO A 383 1.91 3.41 35.41
C PRO A 383 1.99 1.89 35.23
N VAL A 384 1.46 1.40 34.12
CA VAL A 384 1.62 0.01 33.66
C VAL A 384 2.92 -0.08 32.86
N VAL A 385 3.91 -0.74 33.43
CA VAL A 385 5.22 -0.95 32.81
C VAL A 385 5.31 -2.38 32.32
N LEU A 386 5.52 -2.55 31.03
CA LEU A 386 5.45 -3.82 30.33
C LEU A 386 6.83 -4.35 29.98
N SER A 387 7.16 -5.57 30.36
CA SER A 387 8.25 -6.35 29.75
C SER A 387 7.71 -7.29 28.67
N VAL A 388 8.50 -7.63 27.68
CA VAL A 388 8.09 -8.53 26.59
C VAL A 388 8.88 -9.84 26.74
N LYS A 389 8.19 -10.98 26.83
CA LYS A 389 8.82 -12.29 26.98
C LYS A 389 9.65 -12.67 25.75
N ASN A 390 9.14 -12.37 24.54
CA ASN A 390 9.81 -12.64 23.29
C ASN A 390 10.23 -11.31 22.63
N GLU A 391 11.50 -10.94 22.72
CA GLU A 391 12.03 -9.70 22.17
C GLU A 391 11.84 -9.55 20.65
N LYS A 392 11.66 -10.66 19.90
CA LYS A 392 11.35 -10.61 18.48
C LYS A 392 9.99 -9.97 18.20
N ASP A 393 9.07 -10.04 19.15
CA ASP A 393 7.72 -9.49 19.04
C ASP A 393 7.60 -8.09 19.63
N ARG A 394 8.67 -7.55 20.25
CA ARG A 394 8.66 -6.23 20.89
C ARG A 394 8.15 -5.13 19.98
N TRP A 395 8.48 -5.19 18.68
CA TRP A 395 8.01 -4.21 17.70
C TRP A 395 6.48 -4.15 17.56
N ILE A 396 5.77 -5.28 17.75
CA ILE A 396 4.31 -5.34 17.74
C ILE A 396 3.76 -4.48 18.89
N TYR A 397 4.27 -4.71 20.09
CA TYR A 397 3.77 -4.03 21.30
C TYR A 397 4.19 -2.55 21.35
N ILE A 398 5.36 -2.19 20.81
CA ILE A 398 5.71 -0.78 20.59
C ILE A 398 4.63 -0.10 19.74
N ARG A 399 4.21 -0.72 18.65
CA ARG A 399 3.16 -0.16 17.79
C ARG A 399 1.79 -0.10 18.46
N MET A 400 1.48 -1.04 19.35
CA MET A 400 0.18 -1.12 20.03
C MET A 400 0.08 -0.26 21.29
N THR A 401 1.17 0.34 21.74
CA THR A 401 1.20 1.27 22.87
C THR A 401 1.54 2.70 22.45
N HIS A 402 2.09 2.90 21.23
CA HIS A 402 2.55 4.21 20.74
C HIS A 402 1.36 5.14 20.49
N ASP A 403 1.33 6.24 21.24
CA ASP A 403 0.35 7.33 21.08
C ASP A 403 -1.13 6.88 21.02
N ILE A 404 -1.49 5.83 21.78
CA ILE A 404 -2.87 5.39 21.89
C ILE A 404 -3.55 6.18 23.02
N PRO A 405 -4.46 7.13 22.70
CA PRO A 405 -5.09 7.97 23.73
C PRO A 405 -5.99 7.17 24.67
N SER A 406 -6.78 6.25 24.12
CA SER A 406 -7.61 5.34 24.89
C SER A 406 -7.96 4.08 24.11
N TYR A 407 -8.34 3.03 24.83
CA TYR A 407 -8.90 1.80 24.27
C TYR A 407 -10.10 1.39 25.13
N ASP A 408 -11.25 1.11 24.49
CA ASP A 408 -12.49 0.75 25.16
C ASP A 408 -12.87 1.70 26.33
N GLY A 409 -12.74 3.01 26.08
CA GLY A 409 -13.00 4.07 27.06
C GLY A 409 -11.95 4.21 28.16
N VAL A 410 -10.91 3.38 28.19
CA VAL A 410 -9.81 3.46 29.15
C VAL A 410 -8.71 4.35 28.61
N LYS A 411 -8.34 5.41 29.35
CA LYS A 411 -7.21 6.27 28.99
C LYS A 411 -5.92 5.46 29.09
N MET A 412 -5.17 5.39 27.99
CA MET A 412 -3.85 4.77 27.89
C MET A 412 -2.76 5.81 28.09
N GLY A 413 -2.40 6.53 27.06
CA GLY A 413 -1.47 7.65 27.08
C GLY A 413 -0.20 7.36 27.89
N GLU A 414 0.11 8.28 28.80
CA GLU A 414 1.29 8.21 29.68
C GLU A 414 1.21 7.10 30.75
N ASN A 415 0.04 6.47 30.91
CA ASN A 415 -0.13 5.38 31.88
C ASN A 415 0.47 4.04 31.43
N VAL A 416 0.99 3.95 30.20
CA VAL A 416 1.53 2.72 29.63
C VAL A 416 2.91 2.98 29.03
N LYS A 417 3.89 2.18 29.41
CA LYS A 417 5.21 2.17 28.77
C LYS A 417 5.81 0.77 28.67
N LEU A 418 6.68 0.58 27.71
CA LEU A 418 7.51 -0.62 27.61
C LEU A 418 8.80 -0.39 28.40
N ALA A 419 9.15 -1.33 29.27
CA ALA A 419 10.40 -1.27 30.04
C ALA A 419 11.61 -1.22 29.11
N GLU A 420 12.60 -0.39 29.46
CA GLU A 420 13.88 -0.30 28.78
C GLU A 420 15.01 -0.86 29.67
N GLY A 421 15.83 -1.73 29.09
CA GLY A 421 16.98 -2.33 29.78
C GLY A 421 16.60 -3.08 31.06
N SER A 422 17.09 -2.64 32.22
CA SER A 422 16.86 -3.24 33.55
C SER A 422 15.70 -2.60 34.31
N GLU A 423 14.85 -1.81 33.67
CA GLU A 423 13.69 -1.19 34.32
C GLU A 423 12.73 -2.24 34.85
N ALA A 424 12.26 -2.09 36.11
CA ALA A 424 11.30 -2.99 36.70
C ALA A 424 9.95 -2.88 36.01
N ALA A 425 9.47 -3.99 35.49
CA ALA A 425 8.13 -4.11 34.90
C ALA A 425 7.16 -4.70 35.92
N ASN A 426 5.91 -4.23 35.90
CA ASN A 426 4.84 -4.78 36.72
C ASN A 426 3.94 -5.77 35.95
N TYR A 427 4.07 -5.85 34.63
CA TYR A 427 3.43 -6.87 33.80
C TYR A 427 4.41 -7.41 32.76
N GLN A 428 4.20 -8.69 32.42
CA GLN A 428 4.92 -9.35 31.31
C GLN A 428 3.94 -9.71 30.20
N VAL A 429 4.26 -9.27 28.99
CA VAL A 429 3.53 -9.68 27.77
C VAL A 429 4.00 -11.09 27.38
N GLN A 430 3.05 -12.01 27.31
CA GLN A 430 3.30 -13.40 26.91
C GLN A 430 3.39 -13.53 25.37
N GLU A 431 3.79 -14.71 24.90
CA GLU A 431 3.95 -14.98 23.46
C GLU A 431 2.64 -14.87 22.66
N ASP A 432 1.51 -15.12 23.31
CA ASP A 432 0.17 -15.03 22.71
C ASP A 432 -0.48 -13.63 22.82
N GLY A 433 0.22 -12.66 23.39
CA GLY A 433 -0.27 -11.30 23.62
C GLY A 433 -0.97 -11.09 24.96
N SER A 434 -1.21 -12.13 25.75
CA SER A 434 -1.81 -11.98 27.09
C SER A 434 -0.84 -11.30 28.08
N LEU A 435 -1.39 -10.68 29.13
CA LEU A 435 -0.61 -10.02 30.18
C LEU A 435 -0.58 -10.84 31.46
N LYS A 436 0.62 -11.05 32.01
CA LYS A 436 0.84 -11.68 33.31
C LYS A 436 1.38 -10.61 34.29
N PRO A 437 0.74 -10.39 35.44
CA PRO A 437 1.31 -9.54 36.48
C PRO A 437 2.61 -10.13 37.00
N LEU A 438 3.59 -9.27 37.28
CA LEU A 438 4.84 -9.59 37.93
C LEU A 438 4.76 -9.22 39.42
N PRO A 439 5.47 -9.92 40.30
CA PRO A 439 5.45 -9.63 41.73
C PRO A 439 6.07 -8.30 42.08
#